data_735563cdf452dbf3e58852a7619754ef
#
_entry.id   735563cdf452dbf3e58852a7619754ef
#
_cell.length_a   1.000
_cell.length_b   1.000
_cell.length_c   1.000
_cell.angle_alpha   90.00
_cell.angle_beta   90.00
_cell.angle_gamma   90.00
#
_symmetry.space_group_name_H-M   'P 1'
#
loop_
_entity.id
_entity.type
_entity.pdbx_description
1 polymer ?
#
loop_
_entity_poly.entity_id
_entity_poly.type
_entity_poly.pdbx_seq_one_letter_code
_entity_poly.pdbx_strand_id
1 'polypeptide(L)'
;MSRTPLSALIAATLLCATAQASAQQAQPDFPDGPGKQTFVNLCGGCHDINRVRLGYTPEGWRTVMRMMLNFGVPVPQGEIEPLTQYLIANFPERPRPAAVIIAGPVEAAIKLWQVPTPGSRPHDPLATRDGAIWYTGQLSGKLGRLDPKSGVIKEYPLKTPQTGPHGIVEDKDGNIWFTGNHMSLVGKLDPKTGDVTEYKMPDPKAKDPHTIAIDGNGMVWFTAQNANMVGRIDPKSGEVKLVTSPTANSRPYGLVINSKGIPVFVEFGVNKIATIDPNTLAIKEYALPNPASRPRRLALTPDDAVWYADFSRGYLGRLDLASGEHKEWPSPSGPQSQPYGIVFTKGALWYNESGAKPNTIVRFDPKTEKFQSWAIPGGGDIVRNMSVTRDGNPVTANSLVNQLGLVEVK
;
A
#
# COMPACT_ATOMS: atom_id res chain seq x y z
N MET A 1 17.16 -54.95 -72.89
CA MET A 1 16.46 -56.00 -72.16
C MET A 1 17.11 -56.13 -70.80
N SER A 2 16.54 -55.58 -69.79
CA SER A 2 16.81 -55.94 -68.39
C SER A 2 15.85 -55.18 -67.53
N ARG A 3 14.96 -55.87 -66.84
CA ARG A 3 13.95 -55.36 -65.91
C ARG A 3 14.57 -55.29 -64.51
N THR A 4 14.50 -54.14 -63.89
CA THR A 4 14.79 -53.98 -62.44
C THR A 4 13.48 -53.81 -61.63
N PRO A 5 13.34 -54.50 -60.52
CA PRO A 5 12.12 -54.40 -59.72
C PRO A 5 12.17 -53.22 -58.70
N LEU A 6 11.02 -52.60 -58.54
CA LEU A 6 10.73 -51.55 -57.56
C LEU A 6 10.66 -52.16 -56.18
N SER A 7 11.52 -51.70 -55.26
CA SER A 7 11.42 -52.03 -53.82
C SER A 7 10.62 -50.91 -53.13
N ALA A 8 9.48 -51.25 -52.59
CA ALA A 8 8.67 -50.37 -51.77
C ALA A 8 9.25 -50.26 -50.36
N LEU A 9 9.66 -49.09 -49.93
CA LEU A 9 10.00 -48.73 -48.55
C LEU A 9 8.71 -48.36 -47.82
N ILE A 10 8.30 -49.15 -46.87
CA ILE A 10 7.25 -48.78 -45.90
C ILE A 10 7.92 -48.00 -44.76
N ALA A 11 7.66 -46.72 -44.66
CA ALA A 11 8.06 -45.88 -43.53
C ALA A 11 7.01 -46.01 -42.42
N ALA A 12 7.37 -46.71 -41.35
CA ALA A 12 6.56 -46.77 -40.14
C ALA A 12 6.81 -45.48 -39.31
N THR A 13 5.84 -44.57 -39.31
CA THR A 13 5.81 -43.40 -38.42
C THR A 13 5.36 -43.82 -37.03
N LEU A 14 6.31 -43.93 -36.09
CA LEU A 14 6.00 -44.02 -34.66
C LEU A 14 5.52 -42.66 -34.19
N LEU A 15 4.21 -42.52 -33.88
CA LEU A 15 3.69 -41.45 -33.09
C LEU A 15 4.07 -41.67 -31.60
N CYS A 16 5.11 -40.99 -31.14
CA CYS A 16 5.33 -40.78 -29.70
C CYS A 16 4.31 -39.81 -29.17
N ALA A 17 3.22 -40.30 -28.59
CA ALA A 17 2.33 -39.52 -27.76
C ALA A 17 3.05 -39.24 -26.43
N THR A 18 3.67 -38.07 -26.31
CA THR A 18 4.14 -37.54 -25.02
C THR A 18 2.91 -37.13 -24.22
N ALA A 19 2.48 -37.99 -23.32
CA ALA A 19 1.56 -37.63 -22.26
C ALA A 19 2.26 -36.58 -21.38
N GLN A 20 1.91 -35.27 -21.58
CA GLN A 20 2.22 -34.24 -20.62
C GLN A 20 1.39 -34.51 -19.37
N ALA A 21 2.01 -35.19 -18.41
CA ALA A 21 1.49 -35.22 -17.06
C ALA A 21 1.53 -33.78 -16.53
N SER A 22 0.39 -33.11 -16.54
CA SER A 22 0.19 -31.90 -15.78
C SER A 22 0.49 -32.25 -14.33
N ALA A 23 1.63 -31.80 -13.81
CA ALA A 23 1.91 -31.87 -12.39
C ALA A 23 0.81 -31.07 -11.69
N GLN A 24 -0.18 -31.77 -11.19
CA GLN A 24 -1.24 -31.22 -10.35
C GLN A 24 -0.51 -30.75 -9.08
N GLN A 25 -0.26 -29.43 -8.97
CA GLN A 25 0.29 -28.86 -7.76
C GLN A 25 -0.60 -29.33 -6.61
N ALA A 26 0.00 -30.04 -5.66
CA ALA A 26 -0.71 -30.50 -4.47
C ALA A 26 -1.44 -29.29 -3.87
N GLN A 27 -2.77 -29.37 -3.81
CA GLN A 27 -3.54 -28.30 -3.20
C GLN A 27 -3.09 -28.16 -1.74
N PRO A 28 -2.85 -26.93 -1.25
CA PRO A 28 -2.47 -26.76 0.14
C PRO A 28 -3.50 -27.44 1.05
N ASP A 29 -3.03 -28.20 2.02
CA ASP A 29 -3.91 -28.84 3.00
C ASP A 29 -4.51 -27.76 3.92
N PHE A 30 -5.81 -27.53 3.78
CA PHE A 30 -6.59 -26.61 4.60
C PHE A 30 -7.55 -27.40 5.50
N PRO A 31 -7.82 -26.91 6.73
CA PRO A 31 -8.73 -27.57 7.65
C PRO A 31 -10.08 -27.88 7.03
N ASP A 32 -10.67 -29.02 7.40
CA ASP A 32 -12.03 -29.37 6.96
C ASP A 32 -13.08 -28.54 7.68
N GLY A 33 -14.19 -28.28 7.01
CA GLY A 33 -15.32 -27.56 7.57
C GLY A 33 -16.21 -26.90 6.53
N PRO A 34 -17.40 -26.42 6.94
CA PRO A 34 -18.31 -25.66 6.10
C PRO A 34 -17.58 -24.42 5.51
N GLY A 35 -17.68 -24.22 4.20
CA GLY A 35 -17.01 -23.12 3.49
C GLY A 35 -15.63 -23.47 2.90
N LYS A 36 -14.98 -24.61 3.27
CA LYS A 36 -13.68 -25.02 2.70
C LYS A 36 -13.74 -25.12 1.18
N GLN A 37 -14.76 -25.77 0.64
CA GLN A 37 -14.86 -26.00 -0.82
C GLN A 37 -15.00 -24.67 -1.56
N THR A 38 -15.84 -23.76 -1.07
CA THR A 38 -16.02 -22.41 -1.62
C THR A 38 -14.74 -21.61 -1.53
N PHE A 39 -14.01 -21.70 -0.39
CA PHE A 39 -12.71 -21.08 -0.21
C PHE A 39 -11.69 -21.54 -1.25
N VAL A 40 -11.49 -22.86 -1.38
CA VAL A 40 -10.49 -23.42 -2.31
C VAL A 40 -10.82 -23.10 -3.76
N ASN A 41 -12.10 -23.21 -4.14
CA ASN A 41 -12.52 -23.01 -5.53
C ASN A 41 -12.46 -21.54 -5.99
N LEU A 42 -12.76 -20.61 -5.11
CA LEU A 42 -12.89 -19.21 -5.50
C LEU A 42 -11.66 -18.36 -5.15
N CYS A 43 -11.07 -18.56 -3.98
CA CYS A 43 -10.05 -17.63 -3.49
C CYS A 43 -8.67 -17.81 -4.15
N GLY A 44 -8.38 -18.99 -4.72
CA GLY A 44 -7.12 -19.26 -5.42
C GLY A 44 -7.01 -18.69 -6.83
N GLY A 45 -8.11 -18.18 -7.39
CA GLY A 45 -8.15 -17.74 -8.80
C GLY A 45 -7.39 -16.45 -9.10
N CYS A 46 -7.13 -15.61 -8.10
CA CYS A 46 -6.53 -14.29 -8.31
C CYS A 46 -5.16 -14.12 -7.62
N HIS A 47 -4.90 -14.83 -6.53
CA HIS A 47 -3.66 -14.74 -5.78
C HIS A 47 -3.43 -16.01 -4.95
N ASP A 48 -2.23 -16.13 -4.33
CA ASP A 48 -1.91 -17.23 -3.43
C ASP A 48 -2.85 -17.25 -2.22
N ILE A 49 -3.63 -18.34 -2.09
CA ILE A 49 -4.57 -18.55 -0.99
C ILE A 49 -3.88 -18.81 0.36
N ASN A 50 -2.60 -19.18 0.38
CA ASN A 50 -1.83 -19.31 1.62
C ASN A 50 -1.73 -18.01 2.42
N ARG A 51 -2.07 -16.87 1.84
CA ARG A 51 -2.20 -15.60 2.57
C ARG A 51 -3.15 -15.67 3.75
N VAL A 52 -4.15 -16.54 3.74
CA VAL A 52 -5.07 -16.73 4.88
C VAL A 52 -4.34 -17.16 6.14
N ARG A 53 -3.19 -17.83 6.01
CA ARG A 53 -2.35 -18.25 7.14
C ARG A 53 -1.74 -17.09 7.93
N LEU A 54 -1.82 -15.85 7.42
CA LEU A 54 -1.49 -14.65 8.17
C LEU A 54 -2.45 -14.44 9.35
N GLY A 55 -3.70 -14.88 9.19
CA GLY A 55 -4.74 -14.78 10.20
C GLY A 55 -5.22 -13.34 10.44
N TYR A 56 -6.46 -13.21 10.83
CA TYR A 56 -7.07 -11.93 11.21
C TYR A 56 -8.02 -12.11 12.40
N THR A 57 -8.34 -11.02 13.07
CA THR A 57 -9.45 -10.99 14.03
C THR A 57 -10.77 -11.33 13.31
N PRO A 58 -11.83 -11.74 14.01
CA PRO A 58 -13.14 -11.98 13.38
C PRO A 58 -13.62 -10.77 12.55
N GLU A 59 -13.46 -9.55 13.03
CA GLU A 59 -13.82 -8.35 12.27
C GLU A 59 -12.86 -8.09 11.10
N GLY A 60 -11.60 -8.41 11.26
CA GLY A 60 -10.61 -8.37 10.17
C GLY A 60 -11.02 -9.30 9.03
N TRP A 61 -11.48 -10.53 9.32
CA TRP A 61 -11.98 -11.46 8.32
C TRP A 61 -13.25 -10.95 7.62
N ARG A 62 -14.21 -10.38 8.38
CA ARG A 62 -15.39 -9.74 7.77
C ARG A 62 -15.00 -8.61 6.83
N THR A 63 -14.00 -7.84 7.19
CA THR A 63 -13.47 -6.76 6.33
C THR A 63 -12.80 -7.32 5.07
N VAL A 64 -12.01 -8.40 5.18
CA VAL A 64 -11.40 -9.10 4.04
C VAL A 64 -12.49 -9.65 3.12
N MET A 65 -13.53 -10.28 3.65
CA MET A 65 -14.64 -10.80 2.85
C MET A 65 -15.36 -9.68 2.08
N ARG A 66 -15.70 -8.57 2.75
CA ARG A 66 -16.27 -7.38 2.05
C ARG A 66 -15.37 -6.89 0.92
N MET A 67 -14.06 -6.84 1.17
CA MET A 67 -13.07 -6.43 0.17
C MET A 67 -13.08 -7.37 -1.04
N MET A 68 -13.07 -8.69 -0.82
CA MET A 68 -13.07 -9.68 -1.91
C MET A 68 -14.36 -9.60 -2.73
N LEU A 69 -15.51 -9.44 -2.09
CA LEU A 69 -16.80 -9.24 -2.77
C LEU A 69 -16.79 -7.96 -3.61
N ASN A 70 -16.25 -6.86 -3.09
CA ASN A 70 -16.11 -5.60 -3.84
C ASN A 70 -15.15 -5.72 -5.03
N PHE A 71 -14.18 -6.61 -4.98
CA PHE A 71 -13.32 -6.95 -6.12
C PHE A 71 -14.02 -7.86 -7.15
N GLY A 72 -15.26 -8.24 -6.90
CA GLY A 72 -16.04 -9.06 -7.83
C GLY A 72 -15.81 -10.56 -7.70
N VAL A 73 -15.28 -11.04 -6.56
CA VAL A 73 -15.23 -12.49 -6.32
C VAL A 73 -16.66 -13.03 -6.25
N PRO A 74 -17.05 -13.99 -7.11
CA PRO A 74 -18.44 -14.41 -7.27
C PRO A 74 -18.87 -15.41 -6.19
N VAL A 75 -18.84 -15.00 -4.91
CA VAL A 75 -19.31 -15.86 -3.81
C VAL A 75 -20.84 -15.89 -3.83
N PRO A 76 -21.48 -17.08 -3.92
CA PRO A 76 -22.93 -17.18 -3.81
C PRO A 76 -23.44 -16.59 -2.49
N GLN A 77 -24.57 -15.90 -2.51
CA GLN A 77 -25.10 -15.18 -1.34
C GLN A 77 -25.24 -16.08 -0.10
N GLY A 78 -25.68 -17.32 -0.27
CA GLY A 78 -25.81 -18.29 0.83
C GLY A 78 -24.50 -18.83 1.37
N GLU A 79 -23.37 -18.63 0.65
CA GLU A 79 -22.05 -19.13 1.02
C GLU A 79 -21.18 -18.05 1.71
N ILE A 80 -21.62 -16.79 1.71
CA ILE A 80 -20.81 -15.69 2.26
C ILE A 80 -20.56 -15.89 3.75
N GLU A 81 -21.60 -16.15 4.53
CA GLU A 81 -21.46 -16.33 5.98
C GLU A 81 -20.75 -17.65 6.33
N PRO A 82 -21.10 -18.83 5.76
CA PRO A 82 -20.33 -20.07 5.97
C PRO A 82 -18.84 -19.92 5.66
N LEU A 83 -18.48 -19.29 4.55
CA LEU A 83 -17.09 -18.99 4.18
C LEU A 83 -16.43 -18.05 5.18
N THR A 84 -17.12 -17.00 5.62
CA THR A 84 -16.60 -16.06 6.61
C THR A 84 -16.32 -16.76 7.95
N GLN A 85 -17.24 -17.57 8.42
CA GLN A 85 -17.07 -18.36 9.65
C GLN A 85 -15.96 -19.40 9.52
N TYR A 86 -15.80 -20.04 8.37
CA TYR A 86 -14.69 -20.93 8.08
C TYR A 86 -13.34 -20.24 8.24
N LEU A 87 -13.20 -19.00 7.69
CA LEU A 87 -11.97 -18.20 7.81
C LEU A 87 -11.70 -17.80 9.26
N ILE A 88 -12.73 -17.36 9.99
CA ILE A 88 -12.63 -16.97 11.40
C ILE A 88 -12.17 -18.15 12.27
N ALA A 89 -12.77 -19.32 12.08
CA ALA A 89 -12.50 -20.49 12.90
C ALA A 89 -11.12 -21.11 12.62
N ASN A 90 -10.70 -21.15 11.37
CA ASN A 90 -9.51 -21.90 10.96
C ASN A 90 -8.25 -21.02 10.80
N PHE A 91 -8.40 -19.71 10.68
CA PHE A 91 -7.29 -18.78 10.51
C PHE A 91 -7.39 -17.60 11.48
N PRO A 92 -7.35 -17.86 12.79
CA PRO A 92 -7.39 -16.80 13.80
C PRO A 92 -6.16 -15.91 13.70
N GLU A 93 -6.25 -14.71 14.26
CA GLU A 93 -5.13 -13.78 14.36
C GLU A 93 -3.92 -14.48 15.00
N ARG A 94 -2.78 -14.38 14.34
CA ARG A 94 -1.53 -14.91 14.91
C ARG A 94 -1.07 -14.03 16.07
N PRO A 95 -0.41 -14.61 17.08
CA PRO A 95 0.27 -13.82 18.09
C PRO A 95 1.17 -12.78 17.44
N ARG A 96 1.00 -11.52 17.84
CA ARG A 96 1.84 -10.41 17.41
C ARG A 96 2.81 -10.05 18.54
N PRO A 97 3.99 -9.49 18.24
CA PRO A 97 4.88 -9.01 19.28
C PRO A 97 4.17 -7.95 20.13
N ALA A 98 4.42 -8.00 21.44
CA ALA A 98 3.96 -6.95 22.33
C ALA A 98 4.61 -5.61 21.93
N ALA A 99 3.82 -4.53 22.00
CA ALA A 99 4.32 -3.19 21.76
C ALA A 99 5.38 -2.81 22.82
N VAL A 100 6.50 -2.28 22.37
CA VAL A 100 7.52 -1.71 23.25
C VAL A 100 7.26 -0.21 23.38
N ILE A 101 6.95 0.24 24.60
CA ILE A 101 6.70 1.65 24.91
C ILE A 101 7.93 2.26 25.53
N ILE A 102 8.47 3.27 24.88
CA ILE A 102 9.69 3.99 25.29
C ILE A 102 9.29 5.41 25.68
N ALA A 103 9.46 5.71 26.97
CA ALA A 103 9.27 7.06 27.50
C ALA A 103 10.39 8.01 27.04
N GLY A 104 10.14 9.31 27.04
CA GLY A 104 11.15 10.33 26.71
C GLY A 104 10.62 11.75 26.93
N PRO A 105 11.40 12.76 26.51
CA PRO A 105 11.11 14.17 26.82
C PRO A 105 9.94 14.76 26.02
N VAL A 106 9.51 14.13 24.93
CA VAL A 106 8.42 14.66 24.10
C VAL A 106 7.10 14.11 24.62
N GLU A 107 6.16 15.01 24.92
CA GLU A 107 4.79 14.65 25.23
C GLU A 107 3.97 14.61 23.95
N ALA A 108 3.14 13.57 23.80
CA ALA A 108 2.21 13.45 22.70
C ALA A 108 0.89 12.85 23.18
N ALA A 109 -0.21 13.34 22.62
CA ALA A 109 -1.55 12.81 22.83
C ALA A 109 -2.14 12.36 21.49
N ILE A 110 -2.79 11.19 21.47
CA ILE A 110 -3.39 10.64 20.26
C ILE A 110 -4.92 10.82 20.35
N LYS A 111 -5.46 11.67 19.48
CA LYS A 111 -6.91 11.82 19.28
C LYS A 111 -7.37 10.91 18.16
N LEU A 112 -8.55 10.32 18.31
CA LEU A 112 -9.14 9.40 17.34
C LEU A 112 -10.55 9.84 16.96
N TRP A 113 -10.90 9.67 15.68
CA TRP A 113 -12.25 9.89 15.16
C TRP A 113 -12.72 8.67 14.38
N GLN A 114 -13.94 8.23 14.68
CA GLN A 114 -14.57 7.14 13.94
C GLN A 114 -15.03 7.62 12.56
N VAL A 115 -14.66 6.92 11.51
CA VAL A 115 -15.13 7.18 10.13
C VAL A 115 -16.61 6.78 10.02
N PRO A 116 -17.49 7.63 9.44
CA PRO A 116 -18.94 7.41 9.45
C PRO A 116 -19.38 6.14 8.73
N THR A 117 -18.82 5.85 7.54
CA THR A 117 -19.16 4.64 6.79
C THR A 117 -18.49 3.42 7.41
N PRO A 118 -19.25 2.45 7.99
CA PRO A 118 -18.68 1.25 8.57
C PRO A 118 -17.88 0.44 7.57
N GLY A 119 -16.69 -0.04 7.96
CA GLY A 119 -15.82 -0.83 7.10
C GLY A 119 -15.28 -0.05 5.89
N SER A 120 -15.26 1.28 5.95
CA SER A 120 -14.69 2.14 4.90
C SER A 120 -13.22 1.85 4.63
N ARG A 121 -12.50 1.34 5.62
CA ARG A 121 -11.07 1.07 5.57
C ARG A 121 -10.27 2.31 5.16
N PRO A 122 -10.23 3.35 6.02
CA PRO A 122 -9.42 4.54 5.74
C PRO A 122 -7.97 4.11 5.48
N HIS A 123 -7.41 4.58 4.34
CA HIS A 123 -6.11 4.09 3.88
C HIS A 123 -5.03 5.15 4.00
N ASP A 124 -5.05 6.16 3.16
CA ASP A 124 -4.08 7.27 3.21
C ASP A 124 -4.74 8.52 3.80
N PRO A 125 -4.19 9.11 4.87
CA PRO A 125 -4.62 10.39 5.39
C PRO A 125 -3.89 11.54 4.67
N LEU A 126 -4.51 12.71 4.61
CA LEU A 126 -3.93 13.93 4.06
C LEU A 126 -4.36 15.12 4.91
N ALA A 127 -3.41 15.85 5.49
CA ALA A 127 -3.69 17.14 6.09
C ALA A 127 -3.56 18.22 5.02
N THR A 128 -4.62 19.01 4.82
CA THR A 128 -4.73 20.06 3.81
C THR A 128 -4.40 21.45 4.36
N ARG A 129 -4.15 22.39 3.46
CA ARG A 129 -3.76 23.77 3.81
C ARG A 129 -4.85 24.55 4.57
N ASP A 130 -6.11 24.17 4.41
CA ASP A 130 -7.25 24.73 5.15
C ASP A 130 -7.41 24.17 6.58
N GLY A 131 -6.51 23.26 6.98
CA GLY A 131 -6.49 22.63 8.30
C GLY A 131 -7.41 21.42 8.43
N ALA A 132 -8.06 20.97 7.37
CA ALA A 132 -8.83 19.74 7.38
C ALA A 132 -7.91 18.52 7.27
N ILE A 133 -8.45 17.36 7.66
CA ILE A 133 -7.83 16.05 7.46
C ILE A 133 -8.69 15.26 6.51
N TRP A 134 -8.15 14.95 5.34
CA TRP A 134 -8.81 14.09 4.37
C TRP A 134 -8.35 12.64 4.51
N TYR A 135 -9.14 11.72 3.98
CA TYR A 135 -8.77 10.31 3.90
C TYR A 135 -9.39 9.63 2.68
N THR A 136 -8.76 8.56 2.24
CA THR A 136 -9.31 7.65 1.24
C THR A 136 -10.06 6.53 1.94
N GLY A 137 -11.36 6.39 1.67
CA GLY A 137 -12.20 5.28 2.12
C GLY A 137 -12.14 4.14 1.10
N GLN A 138 -11.10 3.31 1.17
CA GLN A 138 -10.75 2.36 0.12
C GLN A 138 -11.89 1.39 -0.23
N LEU A 139 -12.65 0.91 0.76
CA LEU A 139 -13.74 -0.03 0.53
C LEU A 139 -15.11 0.65 0.38
N SER A 140 -15.22 1.93 0.75
CA SER A 140 -16.47 2.67 0.60
C SER A 140 -16.58 3.41 -0.73
N GLY A 141 -15.47 3.51 -1.51
CA GLY A 141 -15.47 4.29 -2.74
C GLY A 141 -15.70 5.79 -2.51
N LYS A 142 -15.22 6.31 -1.38
CA LYS A 142 -15.40 7.70 -0.96
C LYS A 142 -14.09 8.36 -0.59
N LEU A 143 -14.01 9.67 -0.72
CA LEU A 143 -13.07 10.51 0.03
C LEU A 143 -13.79 11.11 1.22
N GLY A 144 -13.13 11.19 2.37
CA GLY A 144 -13.71 11.83 3.54
C GLY A 144 -12.89 13.04 3.96
N ARG A 145 -13.54 14.07 4.52
CA ARG A 145 -12.98 15.30 5.06
C ARG A 145 -13.40 15.49 6.51
N LEU A 146 -12.47 15.40 7.42
CA LEU A 146 -12.62 15.69 8.84
C LEU A 146 -12.23 17.16 9.11
N ASP A 147 -13.09 17.87 9.81
CA ASP A 147 -12.69 19.07 10.54
C ASP A 147 -12.22 18.67 11.94
N PRO A 148 -10.91 18.75 12.25
CA PRO A 148 -10.38 18.26 13.53
C PRO A 148 -10.81 19.12 14.73
N LYS A 149 -11.35 20.34 14.51
CA LYS A 149 -11.85 21.22 15.58
C LYS A 149 -13.25 20.82 16.03
N SER A 150 -14.14 20.59 15.08
CA SER A 150 -15.53 20.19 15.38
C SER A 150 -15.72 18.67 15.47
N GLY A 151 -14.80 17.87 14.91
CA GLY A 151 -14.94 16.43 14.77
C GLY A 151 -15.90 15.99 13.66
N VAL A 152 -16.46 16.92 12.89
CA VAL A 152 -17.41 16.63 11.83
C VAL A 152 -16.68 16.04 10.61
N ILE A 153 -17.19 14.92 10.12
CA ILE A 153 -16.69 14.26 8.91
C ILE A 153 -17.76 14.36 7.81
N LYS A 154 -17.35 14.91 6.65
CA LYS A 154 -18.12 14.88 5.41
C LYS A 154 -17.51 13.88 4.44
N GLU A 155 -18.32 13.00 3.84
CA GLU A 155 -17.87 12.04 2.84
C GLU A 155 -18.35 12.44 1.43
N TYR A 156 -17.49 12.26 0.45
CA TYR A 156 -17.70 12.55 -0.97
C TYR A 156 -17.67 11.24 -1.75
N PRO A 157 -18.82 10.77 -2.28
CA PRO A 157 -18.84 9.60 -3.14
C PRO A 157 -18.08 9.86 -4.43
N LEU A 158 -17.31 8.87 -4.90
CA LEU A 158 -16.58 8.97 -6.15
C LEU A 158 -17.48 8.60 -7.34
N LYS A 159 -17.14 9.15 -8.52
CA LYS A 159 -17.91 8.99 -9.76
C LYS A 159 -18.01 7.54 -10.20
N THR A 160 -16.87 6.83 -10.22
CA THR A 160 -16.82 5.40 -10.56
C THR A 160 -17.02 4.58 -9.28
N PRO A 161 -18.07 3.76 -9.16
CA PRO A 161 -18.24 2.85 -8.04
C PRO A 161 -17.04 1.90 -7.89
N GLN A 162 -16.75 1.47 -6.67
CA GLN A 162 -15.66 0.53 -6.37
C GLN A 162 -14.27 0.99 -6.81
N THR A 163 -14.08 2.30 -7.01
CA THR A 163 -12.80 2.90 -7.40
C THR A 163 -11.63 2.44 -6.52
N GLY A 164 -11.88 2.15 -5.25
CA GLY A 164 -10.86 1.78 -4.29
C GLY A 164 -9.83 2.90 -4.08
N PRO A 165 -10.23 4.13 -3.64
CA PRO A 165 -9.32 5.23 -3.48
C PRO A 165 -8.22 4.87 -2.49
N HIS A 166 -6.95 5.16 -2.85
CA HIS A 166 -5.78 4.72 -2.09
C HIS A 166 -4.87 5.88 -1.73
N GLY A 167 -3.97 6.30 -2.62
CA GLY A 167 -3.14 7.49 -2.40
C GLY A 167 -3.93 8.78 -2.55
N ILE A 168 -3.53 9.84 -1.84
CA ILE A 168 -4.24 11.13 -1.81
C ILE A 168 -3.26 12.29 -1.66
N VAL A 169 -3.49 13.40 -2.39
CA VAL A 169 -2.68 14.62 -2.31
C VAL A 169 -3.52 15.85 -2.69
N GLU A 170 -3.19 17.02 -2.11
CA GLU A 170 -3.80 18.31 -2.44
C GLU A 170 -2.95 19.06 -3.46
N ASP A 171 -3.57 19.59 -4.54
CA ASP A 171 -2.90 20.48 -5.47
C ASP A 171 -2.89 21.95 -5.01
N LYS A 172 -2.21 22.84 -5.76
CA LYS A 172 -2.10 24.26 -5.42
C LYS A 172 -3.44 25.00 -5.41
N ASP A 173 -4.44 24.49 -6.11
CA ASP A 173 -5.77 25.08 -6.24
C ASP A 173 -6.78 24.56 -5.20
N GLY A 174 -6.33 23.60 -4.36
CA GLY A 174 -7.11 22.96 -3.29
C GLY A 174 -7.91 21.77 -3.76
N ASN A 175 -7.72 21.28 -4.99
CA ASN A 175 -8.33 20.03 -5.43
C ASN A 175 -7.63 18.83 -4.78
N ILE A 176 -8.38 17.78 -4.58
CA ILE A 176 -7.91 16.54 -3.97
C ILE A 176 -7.72 15.48 -5.05
N TRP A 177 -6.45 15.16 -5.32
CA TRP A 177 -6.09 14.08 -6.23
C TRP A 177 -6.00 12.76 -5.48
N PHE A 178 -6.41 11.67 -6.13
CA PHE A 178 -6.37 10.34 -5.55
C PHE A 178 -6.09 9.27 -6.61
N THR A 179 -5.50 8.15 -6.19
CA THR A 179 -5.38 6.96 -7.02
C THR A 179 -6.59 6.05 -6.81
N GLY A 180 -7.18 5.59 -7.92
CA GLY A 180 -8.26 4.60 -7.92
C GLY A 180 -7.69 3.21 -8.14
N ASN A 181 -7.23 2.60 -7.06
CA ASN A 181 -6.43 1.39 -7.01
C ASN A 181 -7.11 0.20 -7.70
N HIS A 182 -8.43 0.02 -7.50
CA HIS A 182 -9.18 -1.10 -8.04
C HIS A 182 -9.63 -0.90 -9.49
N MET A 183 -9.81 0.34 -9.93
CA MET A 183 -10.34 0.67 -11.25
C MET A 183 -9.28 1.23 -12.21
N SER A 184 -7.99 1.14 -11.85
CA SER A 184 -6.87 1.56 -12.69
C SER A 184 -7.04 2.98 -13.24
N LEU A 185 -7.30 3.94 -12.36
CA LEU A 185 -7.46 5.34 -12.69
C LEU A 185 -6.79 6.25 -11.66
N VAL A 186 -6.59 7.50 -12.04
CA VAL A 186 -6.29 8.60 -11.10
C VAL A 186 -7.45 9.58 -11.18
N GLY A 187 -7.89 10.09 -10.05
CA GLY A 187 -9.00 11.04 -9.98
C GLY A 187 -8.62 12.36 -9.33
N LYS A 188 -9.38 13.39 -9.64
CA LYS A 188 -9.31 14.72 -9.05
C LYS A 188 -10.71 15.14 -8.61
N LEU A 189 -10.87 15.43 -7.32
CA LEU A 189 -12.09 15.98 -6.72
C LEU A 189 -11.91 17.49 -6.49
N ASP A 190 -12.88 18.29 -6.94
CA ASP A 190 -13.03 19.65 -6.47
C ASP A 190 -13.89 19.68 -5.19
N PRO A 191 -13.31 20.05 -4.02
CA PRO A 191 -14.07 20.02 -2.77
C PRO A 191 -15.22 21.05 -2.70
N LYS A 192 -15.19 22.07 -3.54
CA LYS A 192 -16.20 23.16 -3.57
C LYS A 192 -17.48 22.71 -4.26
N THR A 193 -17.34 22.04 -5.41
CA THR A 193 -18.46 21.58 -6.22
C THR A 193 -18.81 20.12 -5.95
N GLY A 194 -17.85 19.31 -5.55
CA GLY A 194 -17.96 17.86 -5.43
C GLY A 194 -17.71 17.12 -6.75
N ASP A 195 -17.32 17.85 -7.81
CA ASP A 195 -17.08 17.27 -9.13
C ASP A 195 -15.81 16.42 -9.14
N VAL A 196 -15.88 15.27 -9.81
CA VAL A 196 -14.76 14.33 -9.96
C VAL A 196 -14.40 14.20 -11.43
N THR A 197 -13.14 14.52 -11.76
CA THR A 197 -12.49 14.22 -13.04
C THR A 197 -11.66 12.95 -12.89
N GLU A 198 -11.78 12.03 -13.86
CA GLU A 198 -11.06 10.75 -13.83
C GLU A 198 -10.16 10.61 -15.06
N TYR A 199 -8.91 10.20 -14.82
CA TYR A 199 -7.86 9.93 -15.80
C TYR A 199 -7.63 8.43 -15.85
N LYS A 200 -8.12 7.77 -16.91
CA LYS A 200 -7.91 6.33 -17.11
C LYS A 200 -6.50 6.05 -17.57
N MET A 201 -5.95 4.92 -17.15
CA MET A 201 -4.64 4.50 -17.62
C MET A 201 -4.68 4.20 -19.11
N PRO A 202 -3.70 4.71 -19.92
CA PRO A 202 -3.64 4.47 -21.36
C PRO A 202 -3.27 3.02 -21.70
N ASP A 203 -2.54 2.34 -20.81
CA ASP A 203 -2.20 0.93 -20.93
C ASP A 203 -3.05 0.10 -19.95
N PRO A 204 -3.82 -0.89 -20.43
CA PRO A 204 -4.63 -1.76 -19.56
C PRO A 204 -3.78 -2.62 -18.59
N LYS A 205 -2.47 -2.72 -18.83
CA LYS A 205 -1.52 -3.36 -17.91
C LYS A 205 -1.18 -2.48 -16.70
N ALA A 206 -1.39 -1.17 -16.79
CA ALA A 206 -1.13 -0.21 -15.70
C ALA A 206 -2.17 -0.33 -14.60
N LYS A 207 -2.16 -1.46 -13.91
CA LYS A 207 -3.08 -1.77 -12.80
C LYS A 207 -2.49 -1.28 -11.48
N ASP A 208 -3.41 -1.05 -10.51
CA ASP A 208 -3.05 -0.77 -9.13
C ASP A 208 -2.27 0.55 -8.96
N PRO A 209 -2.79 1.71 -9.47
CA PRO A 209 -2.25 3.02 -9.11
C PRO A 209 -2.29 3.16 -7.58
N HIS A 210 -1.14 3.50 -6.96
CA HIS A 210 -0.98 3.32 -5.53
C HIS A 210 -0.70 4.62 -4.78
N THR A 211 0.57 5.02 -4.65
CA THR A 211 0.95 6.28 -4.00
C THR A 211 0.97 7.40 -5.02
N ILE A 212 0.60 8.61 -4.61
CA ILE A 212 0.50 9.80 -5.46
C ILE A 212 1.23 10.97 -4.82
N ALA A 213 1.90 11.80 -5.62
CA ALA A 213 2.56 13.03 -5.21
C ALA A 213 2.51 14.07 -6.33
N ILE A 214 2.65 15.35 -6.01
CA ILE A 214 2.69 16.44 -6.99
C ILE A 214 4.03 17.15 -6.87
N ASP A 215 4.72 17.34 -7.99
CA ASP A 215 5.99 18.07 -8.02
C ASP A 215 5.79 19.60 -8.08
N GLY A 216 6.90 20.34 -7.97
CA GLY A 216 6.89 21.80 -7.99
C GLY A 216 6.36 22.44 -9.29
N ASN A 217 6.31 21.68 -10.39
CA ASN A 217 5.73 22.09 -11.68
C ASN A 217 4.24 21.76 -11.79
N GLY A 218 3.68 21.07 -10.78
CA GLY A 218 2.29 20.65 -10.74
C GLY A 218 2.02 19.35 -11.49
N MET A 219 3.05 18.61 -11.92
CA MET A 219 2.89 17.28 -12.48
C MET A 219 2.50 16.29 -11.39
N VAL A 220 1.52 15.44 -11.68
CA VAL A 220 1.02 14.43 -10.76
C VAL A 220 1.73 13.11 -11.03
N TRP A 221 2.50 12.64 -10.06
CA TRP A 221 3.25 11.39 -10.12
C TRP A 221 2.54 10.30 -9.31
N PHE A 222 2.58 9.09 -9.79
CA PHE A 222 2.02 7.94 -9.06
C PHE A 222 2.79 6.67 -9.33
N THR A 223 2.78 5.75 -8.38
CA THR A 223 3.26 4.39 -8.57
C THR A 223 2.11 3.48 -9.00
N ALA A 224 2.38 2.49 -9.85
CA ALA A 224 1.44 1.44 -10.26
C ALA A 224 2.03 0.09 -9.84
N GLN A 225 1.70 -0.33 -8.63
CA GLN A 225 2.40 -1.39 -7.89
C GLN A 225 2.41 -2.73 -8.63
N ASN A 226 1.24 -3.24 -8.99
CA ASN A 226 1.12 -4.54 -9.64
C ASN A 226 1.48 -4.51 -11.12
N ALA A 227 1.60 -3.32 -11.69
CA ALA A 227 2.05 -3.12 -13.07
C ALA A 227 3.57 -2.98 -13.20
N ASN A 228 4.29 -2.87 -12.09
CA ASN A 228 5.73 -2.57 -12.08
C ASN A 228 6.07 -1.25 -12.79
N MET A 229 5.21 -0.24 -12.65
CA MET A 229 5.32 1.04 -13.37
C MET A 229 5.28 2.24 -12.42
N VAL A 230 5.82 3.35 -12.90
CA VAL A 230 5.61 4.70 -12.37
C VAL A 230 4.93 5.53 -13.46
N GLY A 231 3.95 6.34 -13.08
CA GLY A 231 3.22 7.20 -13.99
C GLY A 231 3.33 8.67 -13.66
N ARG A 232 3.12 9.51 -14.68
CA ARG A 232 3.03 10.96 -14.56
C ARG A 232 1.83 11.47 -15.37
N ILE A 233 1.04 12.36 -14.77
CA ILE A 233 -0.07 13.06 -15.43
C ILE A 233 0.28 14.55 -15.53
N ASP A 234 0.09 15.12 -16.72
CA ASP A 234 0.01 16.56 -16.88
C ASP A 234 -1.43 17.00 -16.64
N PRO A 235 -1.73 17.75 -15.55
CA PRO A 235 -3.11 18.16 -15.25
C PRO A 235 -3.73 19.10 -16.29
N LYS A 236 -2.92 19.76 -17.11
CA LYS A 236 -3.39 20.71 -18.12
C LYS A 236 -3.87 20.02 -19.38
N SER A 237 -3.10 19.06 -19.87
CA SER A 237 -3.42 18.30 -21.09
C SER A 237 -4.22 17.03 -20.82
N GLY A 238 -4.11 16.48 -19.61
CA GLY A 238 -4.63 15.15 -19.26
C GLY A 238 -3.74 14.01 -19.75
N GLU A 239 -2.57 14.30 -20.34
CA GLU A 239 -1.64 13.28 -20.85
C GLU A 239 -1.09 12.43 -19.70
N VAL A 240 -1.18 11.10 -19.83
CA VAL A 240 -0.62 10.13 -18.90
C VAL A 240 0.58 9.44 -19.55
N LYS A 241 1.75 9.56 -18.92
CA LYS A 241 2.97 8.82 -19.30
C LYS A 241 3.26 7.73 -18.28
N LEU A 242 3.64 6.55 -18.76
CA LEU A 242 3.96 5.38 -17.94
C LEU A 242 5.36 4.90 -18.24
N VAL A 243 6.10 4.53 -17.21
CA VAL A 243 7.46 3.98 -17.32
C VAL A 243 7.54 2.70 -16.50
N THR A 244 8.01 1.62 -17.13
CA THR A 244 8.25 0.35 -16.42
C THR A 244 9.54 0.44 -15.63
N SER A 245 9.50 0.00 -14.36
CA SER A 245 10.69 -0.11 -13.52
C SER A 245 11.65 -1.16 -14.10
N PRO A 246 12.98 -0.89 -14.14
CA PRO A 246 13.95 -1.78 -14.74
C PRO A 246 13.97 -3.18 -14.10
N THR A 247 13.84 -3.26 -12.79
CA THR A 247 13.78 -4.55 -12.09
C THR A 247 12.37 -5.15 -12.15
N ALA A 248 12.29 -6.36 -12.69
CA ALA A 248 11.03 -7.09 -12.77
C ALA A 248 10.44 -7.36 -11.37
N ASN A 249 9.13 -7.24 -11.24
CA ASN A 249 8.40 -7.45 -9.98
C ASN A 249 8.87 -6.55 -8.84
N SER A 250 9.47 -5.39 -9.14
CA SER A 250 9.96 -4.45 -8.13
C SER A 250 8.85 -3.83 -7.29
N ARG A 251 7.62 -3.80 -7.80
CA ARG A 251 6.43 -3.30 -7.10
C ARG A 251 6.61 -1.89 -6.55
N PRO A 252 6.74 -0.85 -7.41
CA PRO A 252 6.85 0.54 -6.98
C PRO A 252 5.72 0.90 -6.01
N TYR A 253 6.06 1.44 -4.82
CA TYR A 253 5.10 1.59 -3.72
C TYR A 253 5.07 3.02 -3.18
N GLY A 254 5.71 3.32 -2.04
CA GLY A 254 5.80 4.67 -1.48
C GLY A 254 6.55 5.61 -2.42
N LEU A 255 6.06 6.85 -2.55
CA LEU A 255 6.62 7.87 -3.45
C LEU A 255 6.56 9.24 -2.77
N VAL A 256 7.64 10.00 -2.89
CA VAL A 256 7.77 11.40 -2.45
C VAL A 256 8.54 12.20 -3.50
N ILE A 257 8.46 13.54 -3.43
CA ILE A 257 9.24 14.44 -4.28
C ILE A 257 10.33 15.09 -3.42
N ASN A 258 11.58 15.06 -3.87
CA ASN A 258 12.68 15.67 -3.15
C ASN A 258 12.75 17.21 -3.40
N SER A 259 13.68 17.89 -2.73
CA SER A 259 13.84 19.35 -2.84
C SER A 259 14.18 19.85 -4.25
N LYS A 260 14.69 18.97 -5.11
CA LYS A 260 15.03 19.24 -6.52
C LYS A 260 13.91 18.89 -7.50
N GLY A 261 12.73 18.52 -6.99
CA GLY A 261 11.59 18.13 -7.81
C GLY A 261 11.71 16.72 -8.42
N ILE A 262 12.63 15.90 -7.93
CA ILE A 262 12.85 14.53 -8.42
C ILE A 262 11.96 13.58 -7.59
N PRO A 263 11.10 12.76 -8.24
CA PRO A 263 10.38 11.72 -7.56
C PRO A 263 11.32 10.61 -7.07
N VAL A 264 11.17 10.25 -5.80
CA VAL A 264 11.88 9.16 -5.12
C VAL A 264 10.85 8.15 -4.68
N PHE A 265 11.04 6.89 -5.00
CA PHE A 265 10.10 5.84 -4.66
C PHE A 265 10.80 4.56 -4.17
N VAL A 266 10.08 3.77 -3.41
CA VAL A 266 10.55 2.47 -2.95
C VAL A 266 10.04 1.36 -3.85
N GLU A 267 10.83 0.32 -4.01
CA GLU A 267 10.50 -0.90 -4.74
C GLU A 267 10.25 -2.04 -3.75
N PHE A 268 9.01 -2.09 -3.24
CA PHE A 268 8.59 -2.99 -2.16
C PHE A 268 8.73 -4.48 -2.48
N GLY A 269 8.73 -4.86 -3.75
CA GLY A 269 8.95 -6.24 -4.19
C GLY A 269 10.39 -6.71 -4.04
N VAL A 270 11.33 -5.77 -3.94
CA VAL A 270 12.79 -6.00 -3.87
C VAL A 270 13.42 -5.07 -2.83
N ASN A 271 14.73 -5.18 -2.63
CA ASN A 271 15.49 -4.35 -1.68
C ASN A 271 16.03 -3.08 -2.36
N LYS A 272 15.17 -2.27 -2.99
CA LYS A 272 15.62 -1.08 -3.71
C LYS A 272 14.81 0.16 -3.39
N ILE A 273 15.48 1.29 -3.54
CA ILE A 273 14.89 2.63 -3.66
C ILE A 273 15.25 3.13 -5.06
N ALA A 274 14.40 3.92 -5.68
CA ALA A 274 14.65 4.44 -7.01
C ALA A 274 14.26 5.91 -7.14
N THR A 275 14.84 6.58 -8.14
CA THR A 275 14.48 7.93 -8.57
C THR A 275 14.07 7.88 -10.04
N ILE A 276 13.23 8.82 -10.46
CA ILE A 276 12.89 9.01 -11.86
C ILE A 276 13.18 10.46 -12.26
N ASP A 277 13.97 10.66 -13.29
CA ASP A 277 14.25 11.98 -13.84
C ASP A 277 12.97 12.59 -14.44
N PRO A 278 12.50 13.76 -13.98
CA PRO A 278 11.23 14.31 -14.42
C PRO A 278 11.21 14.75 -15.89
N ASN A 279 12.36 14.93 -16.54
CA ASN A 279 12.46 15.35 -17.94
C ASN A 279 12.59 14.16 -18.89
N THR A 280 13.54 13.27 -18.60
CA THR A 280 13.86 12.12 -19.47
C THR A 280 13.06 10.88 -19.14
N LEU A 281 12.45 10.82 -17.95
CA LEU A 281 11.75 9.66 -17.39
C LEU A 281 12.68 8.45 -17.15
N ALA A 282 13.99 8.66 -17.11
CA ALA A 282 14.94 7.61 -16.79
C ALA A 282 14.87 7.24 -15.29
N ILE A 283 14.76 5.95 -15.00
CA ILE A 283 14.76 5.43 -13.63
C ILE A 283 16.18 5.01 -13.25
N LYS A 284 16.63 5.45 -12.06
CA LYS A 284 17.86 5.01 -11.43
C LYS A 284 17.53 4.28 -10.13
N GLU A 285 17.98 3.04 -10.02
CA GLU A 285 17.78 2.17 -8.86
C GLU A 285 19.00 2.18 -7.94
N TYR A 286 18.75 2.10 -6.61
CA TYR A 286 19.74 2.03 -5.55
C TYR A 286 19.43 0.80 -4.70
N ALA A 287 20.31 -0.20 -4.75
CA ALA A 287 20.14 -1.41 -3.96
C ALA A 287 20.47 -1.15 -2.48
N LEU A 288 19.60 -1.60 -1.59
CA LEU A 288 19.87 -1.64 -0.17
C LEU A 288 20.79 -2.82 0.17
N PRO A 289 21.71 -2.66 1.13
CA PRO A 289 22.72 -3.69 1.44
C PRO A 289 22.13 -5.06 1.81
N ASN A 290 21.00 -5.06 2.53
CA ASN A 290 20.37 -6.32 2.93
C ASN A 290 19.37 -6.80 1.87
N PRO A 291 19.54 -7.98 1.26
CA PRO A 291 18.65 -8.49 0.23
C PRO A 291 17.23 -8.84 0.73
N ALA A 292 17.05 -8.99 2.06
CA ALA A 292 15.73 -9.23 2.66
C ALA A 292 14.98 -7.93 2.98
N SER A 293 15.58 -6.75 2.80
CA SER A 293 14.90 -5.46 2.98
C SER A 293 13.73 -5.32 2.02
N ARG A 294 12.62 -4.80 2.55
CA ARG A 294 11.42 -4.47 1.77
C ARG A 294 10.93 -3.10 2.21
N PRO A 295 11.56 -2.03 1.67
CA PRO A 295 11.15 -0.65 1.98
C PRO A 295 9.72 -0.45 1.50
N ARG A 296 8.84 0.10 2.38
CA ARG A 296 7.42 0.21 2.05
C ARG A 296 6.94 1.65 1.90
N ARG A 297 7.23 2.50 2.86
CA ARG A 297 6.99 3.95 2.79
C ARG A 297 8.30 4.66 3.08
N LEU A 298 8.37 5.91 2.68
CA LEU A 298 9.57 6.74 2.83
C LEU A 298 9.21 8.17 3.20
N ALA A 299 10.16 8.86 3.82
CA ALA A 299 10.15 10.28 4.10
C ALA A 299 11.51 10.88 3.72
N LEU A 300 11.55 12.19 3.51
CA LEU A 300 12.79 12.91 3.27
C LEU A 300 13.07 13.85 4.45
N THR A 301 14.32 13.95 4.83
CA THR A 301 14.82 15.03 5.69
C THR A 301 15.23 16.24 4.84
N PRO A 302 15.42 17.44 5.43
CA PRO A 302 15.76 18.66 4.68
C PRO A 302 17.04 18.59 3.85
N ASP A 303 17.92 17.64 4.14
CA ASP A 303 19.14 17.32 3.39
C ASP A 303 18.91 16.32 2.24
N ASP A 304 17.64 16.03 1.91
CA ASP A 304 17.22 15.04 0.91
C ASP A 304 17.64 13.58 1.22
N ALA A 305 18.09 13.29 2.44
CA ALA A 305 18.33 11.91 2.83
C ALA A 305 17.00 11.13 2.87
N VAL A 306 17.01 9.95 2.28
CA VAL A 306 15.83 9.08 2.20
C VAL A 306 15.75 8.23 3.45
N TRP A 307 14.66 8.37 4.20
CA TRP A 307 14.33 7.52 5.34
C TRP A 307 13.20 6.57 4.93
N TYR A 308 13.32 5.31 5.28
CA TYR A 308 12.35 4.30 4.88
C TYR A 308 11.99 3.34 6.01
N ALA A 309 10.76 2.87 5.98
CA ALA A 309 10.25 1.82 6.84
C ALA A 309 10.50 0.45 6.18
N ASP A 310 11.42 -0.35 6.74
CA ASP A 310 11.65 -1.72 6.29
C ASP A 310 10.62 -2.66 6.92
N PHE A 311 9.53 -2.84 6.22
CA PHE A 311 8.37 -3.59 6.68
C PHE A 311 8.67 -5.06 7.00
N SER A 312 9.56 -5.69 6.25
CA SER A 312 9.80 -7.12 6.38
C SER A 312 10.76 -7.47 7.50
N ARG A 313 11.66 -6.57 7.84
CA ARG A 313 12.73 -6.82 8.81
C ARG A 313 12.53 -6.10 10.15
N GLY A 314 11.58 -5.14 10.22
CA GLY A 314 11.37 -4.35 11.43
C GLY A 314 12.48 -3.34 11.67
N TYR A 315 12.90 -2.58 10.64
CA TYR A 315 13.94 -1.56 10.73
C TYR A 315 13.45 -0.20 10.23
N LEU A 316 14.01 0.84 10.80
CA LEU A 316 14.07 2.17 10.22
C LEU A 316 15.40 2.30 9.47
N GLY A 317 15.39 2.66 8.19
CA GLY A 317 16.59 2.82 7.39
C GLY A 317 16.77 4.23 6.87
N ARG A 318 18.02 4.65 6.64
CA ARG A 318 18.44 5.90 6.00
C ARG A 318 19.37 5.57 4.84
N LEU A 319 19.13 6.21 3.71
CA LEU A 319 20.01 6.17 2.52
C LEU A 319 20.25 7.59 2.03
N ASP A 320 21.50 7.96 1.89
CA ASP A 320 21.92 9.15 1.16
C ASP A 320 22.14 8.79 -0.31
N LEU A 321 21.32 9.36 -1.20
CA LEU A 321 21.34 9.00 -2.63
C LEU A 321 22.59 9.54 -3.36
N ALA A 322 23.27 10.55 -2.81
CA ALA A 322 24.46 11.15 -3.42
C ALA A 322 25.72 10.36 -3.06
N SER A 323 25.90 10.06 -1.77
CA SER A 323 27.09 9.34 -1.28
C SER A 323 26.92 7.82 -1.28
N GLY A 324 25.67 7.33 -1.24
CA GLY A 324 25.37 5.91 -1.01
C GLY A 324 25.49 5.49 0.46
N GLU A 325 25.72 6.45 1.37
CA GLU A 325 25.77 6.14 2.81
C GLU A 325 24.46 5.56 3.29
N HIS A 326 24.56 4.42 3.97
CA HIS A 326 23.40 3.67 4.45
C HIS A 326 23.53 3.36 5.94
N LYS A 327 22.44 3.55 6.68
CA LYS A 327 22.36 3.21 8.11
C LYS A 327 20.98 2.66 8.45
N GLU A 328 20.93 1.74 9.39
CA GLU A 328 19.70 1.11 9.86
C GLU A 328 19.64 1.03 11.38
N TRP A 329 18.43 1.12 11.92
CA TRP A 329 18.14 0.97 13.34
C TRP A 329 17.00 -0.05 13.52
N PRO A 330 17.14 -1.03 14.41
CA PRO A 330 16.03 -1.94 14.71
C PRO A 330 14.87 -1.15 15.34
N SER A 331 13.66 -1.43 14.86
CA SER A 331 12.45 -0.84 15.42
C SER A 331 12.19 -1.37 16.83
N PRO A 332 11.66 -0.56 17.77
CA PRO A 332 11.51 -0.93 19.18
C PRO A 332 10.81 -2.26 19.45
N SER A 333 9.74 -2.56 18.73
CA SER A 333 8.99 -3.81 18.93
C SER A 333 9.56 -5.01 18.16
N GLY A 334 10.79 -4.88 17.61
CA GLY A 334 11.57 -5.98 17.05
C GLY A 334 11.26 -6.32 15.60
N PRO A 335 11.78 -7.45 15.10
CA PRO A 335 11.80 -7.77 13.66
C PRO A 335 10.42 -8.02 13.05
N GLN A 336 9.40 -8.30 13.85
CA GLN A 336 8.02 -8.49 13.39
C GLN A 336 7.15 -7.23 13.59
N SER A 337 7.74 -6.11 13.96
CA SER A 337 7.04 -4.84 14.22
C SER A 337 6.36 -4.24 12.99
N GLN A 338 6.82 -4.60 11.80
CA GLN A 338 6.27 -4.12 10.52
C GLN A 338 6.13 -2.60 10.44
N PRO A 339 7.21 -1.81 10.49
CA PRO A 339 7.18 -0.37 10.26
C PRO A 339 6.52 -0.06 8.93
N TYR A 340 5.60 0.95 8.89
CA TYR A 340 4.83 1.17 7.67
C TYR A 340 4.74 2.64 7.25
N GLY A 341 3.76 3.40 7.78
CA GLY A 341 3.66 4.84 7.53
C GLY A 341 4.84 5.57 8.17
N ILE A 342 5.41 6.55 7.47
CA ILE A 342 6.54 7.33 7.96
C ILE A 342 6.45 8.75 7.46
N VAL A 343 6.76 9.73 8.32
CA VAL A 343 6.87 11.14 8.00
C VAL A 343 8.01 11.78 8.77
N PHE A 344 8.56 12.88 8.24
CA PHE A 344 9.51 13.73 8.97
C PHE A 344 8.83 15.03 9.39
N THR A 345 8.83 15.33 10.67
CA THR A 345 8.28 16.58 11.21
C THR A 345 8.88 16.92 12.57
N LYS A 346 8.90 18.20 12.92
CA LYS A 346 9.47 18.71 14.20
C LYS A 346 10.87 18.14 14.49
N GLY A 347 11.70 18.03 13.43
CA GLY A 347 13.08 17.55 13.53
C GLY A 347 13.25 16.06 13.82
N ALA A 348 12.20 15.25 13.70
CA ALA A 348 12.22 13.81 13.97
C ALA A 348 11.49 13.00 12.90
N LEU A 349 11.86 11.73 12.75
CA LEU A 349 11.08 10.75 12.01
C LEU A 349 9.96 10.23 12.91
N TRP A 350 8.76 10.20 12.37
CA TRP A 350 7.59 9.60 13.01
C TRP A 350 7.09 8.48 12.12
N TYR A 351 6.95 7.30 12.68
CA TYR A 351 6.44 6.15 11.97
C TYR A 351 5.58 5.27 12.88
N ASN A 352 4.92 4.29 12.33
CA ASN A 352 4.13 3.36 13.12
C ASN A 352 4.64 1.93 12.97
N GLU A 353 4.42 1.12 14.00
CA GLU A 353 4.63 -0.33 13.97
C GLU A 353 3.27 -1.03 13.84
N SER A 354 2.94 -1.47 12.62
CA SER A 354 1.67 -2.13 12.31
C SER A 354 1.61 -3.60 12.73
N GLY A 355 2.77 -4.22 12.96
CA GLY A 355 2.86 -5.61 13.41
C GLY A 355 2.78 -5.77 14.92
N ALA A 356 3.10 -4.76 15.71
CA ALA A 356 2.99 -4.81 17.17
C ALA A 356 1.53 -4.71 17.65
N LYS A 357 1.26 -5.24 18.84
CA LYS A 357 -0.07 -5.15 19.47
C LYS A 357 0.01 -4.60 20.89
N PRO A 358 -0.65 -3.45 21.18
CA PRO A 358 -1.28 -2.54 20.22
C PRO A 358 -0.30 -2.00 19.17
N ASN A 359 -0.80 -1.47 18.03
CA ASN A 359 0.06 -0.70 17.13
C ASN A 359 0.63 0.50 17.88
N THR A 360 1.82 0.94 17.48
CA THR A 360 2.49 2.09 18.11
C THR A 360 2.71 3.21 17.13
N ILE A 361 2.82 4.42 17.66
CA ILE A 361 3.49 5.54 17.01
C ILE A 361 4.90 5.62 17.60
N VAL A 362 5.89 5.67 16.74
CA VAL A 362 7.30 5.75 17.11
C VAL A 362 7.88 7.07 16.63
N ARG A 363 8.59 7.78 17.50
CA ARG A 363 9.43 8.93 17.19
C ARG A 363 10.89 8.51 17.23
N PHE A 364 11.64 8.83 16.20
CA PHE A 364 13.09 8.68 16.17
C PHE A 364 13.76 10.02 15.96
N ASP A 365 14.66 10.38 16.84
CA ASP A 365 15.46 11.60 16.73
C ASP A 365 16.77 11.29 15.99
N PRO A 366 16.97 11.79 14.75
CA PRO A 366 18.14 11.45 13.95
C PRO A 366 19.44 12.05 14.48
N LYS A 367 19.38 13.04 15.39
CA LYS A 367 20.58 13.66 16.00
C LYS A 367 21.11 12.86 17.17
N THR A 368 20.21 12.30 17.99
CA THR A 368 20.56 11.54 19.20
C THR A 368 20.44 10.05 19.02
N GLU A 369 19.83 9.61 17.92
CA GLU A 369 19.49 8.22 17.59
C GLU A 369 18.62 7.53 18.65
N LYS A 370 17.80 8.29 19.36
CA LYS A 370 16.93 7.80 20.41
C LYS A 370 15.48 7.65 19.94
N PHE A 371 14.86 6.58 20.41
CA PHE A 371 13.45 6.29 20.19
C PHE A 371 12.58 6.74 21.35
N GLN A 372 11.34 7.14 21.02
CA GLN A 372 10.18 7.19 21.91
C GLN A 372 9.01 6.52 21.23
N SER A 373 8.10 5.92 21.99
CA SER A 373 6.93 5.26 21.40
C SER A 373 5.70 5.36 22.29
N TRP A 374 4.54 5.38 21.65
CA TRP A 374 3.22 5.46 22.28
C TRP A 374 2.30 4.40 21.70
N ALA A 375 1.55 3.72 22.57
CA ALA A 375 0.48 2.82 22.12
C ALA A 375 -0.65 3.64 21.51
N ILE A 376 -1.18 3.20 20.38
CA ILE A 376 -2.40 3.79 19.81
C ILE A 376 -3.60 3.31 20.65
N PRO A 377 -4.42 4.21 21.21
CA PRO A 377 -5.61 3.84 21.95
C PRO A 377 -6.55 2.94 21.13
N GLY A 378 -7.11 1.91 21.73
CA GLY A 378 -7.96 0.95 21.02
C GLY A 378 -7.22 0.04 20.04
N GLY A 379 -5.88 0.05 20.03
CA GLY A 379 -5.06 -0.88 19.26
C GLY A 379 -4.59 -0.38 17.90
N GLY A 380 -5.29 0.55 17.26
CA GLY A 380 -4.90 1.21 16.00
C GLY A 380 -4.89 0.36 14.74
N ASP A 381 -5.21 -0.89 14.82
CA ASP A 381 -5.01 -2.01 13.90
C ASP A 381 -4.76 -1.62 12.42
N ILE A 382 -3.53 -1.82 11.99
CA ILE A 382 -2.91 -1.49 10.71
C ILE A 382 -3.03 -0.01 10.31
N VAL A 383 -2.13 0.81 10.85
CA VAL A 383 -1.85 2.13 10.28
C VAL A 383 -1.09 1.95 8.97
N ARG A 384 -1.61 2.47 7.86
CA ARG A 384 -1.08 2.21 6.52
C ARG A 384 -0.25 3.33 5.94
N ASN A 385 -0.60 4.55 6.27
CA ASN A 385 0.14 5.74 5.89
C ASN A 385 -0.03 6.83 6.93
N MET A 386 0.82 7.83 6.83
CA MET A 386 0.83 9.01 7.68
C MET A 386 0.95 10.27 6.83
N SER A 387 0.43 11.36 7.32
CA SER A 387 0.66 12.73 6.82
C SER A 387 0.98 13.66 7.97
N VAL A 388 1.23 14.94 7.67
CA VAL A 388 1.60 15.94 8.67
C VAL A 388 0.70 17.14 8.53
N THR A 389 0.14 17.61 9.63
CA THR A 389 -0.61 18.86 9.67
C THR A 389 0.32 20.07 9.51
N ARG A 390 -0.24 21.24 9.23
CA ARG A 390 0.52 22.47 9.03
C ARG A 390 1.36 22.89 10.26
N ASP A 391 0.90 22.56 11.45
CA ASP A 391 1.59 22.78 12.72
C ASP A 391 2.52 21.62 13.12
N GLY A 392 2.73 20.68 12.21
CA GLY A 392 3.71 19.60 12.35
C GLY A 392 3.24 18.38 13.12
N ASN A 393 1.95 18.17 13.32
CA ASN A 393 1.42 17.01 14.01
C ASN A 393 1.20 15.83 13.04
N PRO A 394 1.67 14.61 13.37
CA PRO A 394 1.41 13.44 12.53
C PRO A 394 -0.07 13.05 12.53
N VAL A 395 -0.56 12.66 11.35
CA VAL A 395 -1.92 12.14 11.14
C VAL A 395 -1.84 10.70 10.67
N THR A 396 -2.74 9.85 11.14
CA THR A 396 -2.80 8.42 10.80
C THR A 396 -4.16 8.02 10.24
N ALA A 397 -4.17 6.94 9.44
CA ALA A 397 -5.39 6.23 9.08
C ALA A 397 -5.30 4.80 9.60
N ASN A 398 -6.16 4.46 10.56
CA ASN A 398 -6.20 3.18 11.25
C ASN A 398 -7.22 2.27 10.56
N SER A 399 -6.75 1.51 9.57
CA SER A 399 -7.59 0.91 8.54
C SER A 399 -8.63 -0.10 9.04
N LEU A 400 -8.23 -1.05 9.90
CA LEU A 400 -9.13 -2.13 10.29
C LEU A 400 -10.09 -1.74 11.42
N VAL A 401 -9.76 -0.71 12.18
CA VAL A 401 -10.65 -0.15 13.22
C VAL A 401 -11.46 1.05 12.72
N ASN A 402 -11.33 1.37 11.43
CA ASN A 402 -12.12 2.40 10.74
C ASN A 402 -12.01 3.79 11.37
N GLN A 403 -10.80 4.21 11.73
CA GLN A 403 -10.53 5.47 12.44
C GLN A 403 -9.46 6.33 11.76
N LEU A 404 -9.54 7.64 12.01
CA LEU A 404 -8.45 8.58 11.79
C LEU A 404 -7.80 8.91 13.12
N GLY A 405 -6.50 9.20 13.11
CA GLY A 405 -5.76 9.63 14.30
C GLY A 405 -4.98 10.92 14.05
N LEU A 406 -4.86 11.74 15.08
CA LEU A 406 -3.98 12.90 15.15
C LEU A 406 -3.09 12.77 16.38
N VAL A 407 -1.78 12.84 16.16
CA VAL A 407 -0.78 12.84 17.22
C VAL A 407 -0.44 14.29 17.57
N GLU A 408 -1.05 14.83 18.61
CA GLU A 408 -0.76 16.18 19.10
C GLU A 408 0.58 16.16 19.86
N VAL A 409 1.61 16.72 19.25
CA VAL A 409 2.96 16.81 19.81
C VAL A 409 3.11 18.16 20.52
N LYS A 410 3.33 18.13 21.84
CA LYS A 410 3.51 19.31 22.70
C LYS A 410 4.96 19.74 22.77
#